data_24ab7ced485593a754c265da1d007ef4
#
_entry.id   24ab7ced485593a754c265da1d007ef4
#
_cell.length_a   1.000
_cell.length_b   1.000
_cell.length_c   1.000
_cell.angle_alpha   90.00
_cell.angle_beta   90.00
_cell.angle_gamma   90.00
#
_symmetry.space_group_name_H-M   'P 1'
#
loop_
_entity.id
_entity.type
_entity.pdbx_description
1 polymer ?
#
loop_
_entity_poly.entity_id
_entity_poly.type
_entity_poly.pdbx_seq_one_letter_code
_entity_poly.pdbx_strand_id
1 'polypeptide(L)'
;LPVAPAQVKRLATADTNIMIFQGGCLCGAIRYEIDGPLTDVNNCHCSMCRRFHGAAFATYGKIGAEYFRWLSGVDLLAVYETSPGVGWAFCRNCGSSLGVPMRGRLSEITLGSLDADPGVRPAEHIFVGSKAAWFEITDTLPRHDAWPPGRTR
;
A
#
# COMPACT_ATOMS: atom_id res chain seq x y z
N LEU A 1 18.04 10.93 8.12
CA LEU A 1 17.47 12.14 7.51
C LEU A 1 16.16 12.44 8.24
N PRO A 2 15.96 13.66 8.78
CA PRO A 2 14.71 14.00 9.44
C PRO A 2 13.60 14.11 8.40
N VAL A 3 12.60 13.23 8.51
CA VAL A 3 11.35 13.36 7.78
C VAL A 3 10.53 14.42 8.51
N ALA A 4 10.17 15.50 7.83
CA ALA A 4 9.30 16.53 8.40
C ALA A 4 7.95 15.91 8.82
N PRO A 5 7.34 16.37 9.93
CA PRO A 5 6.07 15.81 10.39
C PRO A 5 4.98 16.05 9.33
N ALA A 6 4.37 14.96 8.90
CA ALA A 6 3.29 14.96 7.93
C ALA A 6 2.04 15.63 8.50
N GLN A 7 1.50 16.60 7.78
CA GLN A 7 0.24 17.24 8.15
C GLN A 7 -0.91 16.53 7.44
N VAL A 8 -1.82 15.95 8.20
CA VAL A 8 -3.12 15.50 7.70
C VAL A 8 -3.97 16.75 7.42
N LYS A 9 -4.20 17.05 6.16
CA LYS A 9 -5.13 18.13 5.79
C LYS A 9 -6.56 17.63 5.91
N ARG A 10 -7.35 18.27 6.76
CA ARG A 10 -8.80 18.09 6.80
C ARG A 10 -9.44 19.22 5.97
N LEU A 11 -10.13 18.85 4.90
CA LEU A 11 -11.01 19.80 4.20
C LEU A 11 -12.41 19.62 4.81
N ALA A 12 -12.88 20.63 5.52
CA ALA A 12 -14.27 20.69 6.00
C ALA A 12 -15.14 21.18 4.83
N THR A 13 -15.82 20.27 4.17
CA THR A 13 -17.04 20.55 3.42
C THR A 13 -18.22 20.07 4.25
N ALA A 14 -19.36 20.74 4.15
CA ALA A 14 -20.43 20.76 5.15
C ALA A 14 -21.05 19.41 5.60
N ASP A 15 -20.73 18.26 4.99
CA ASP A 15 -21.35 16.97 5.32
C ASP A 15 -20.46 15.71 5.27
N THR A 16 -19.16 15.81 4.98
CA THR A 16 -18.30 14.62 4.96
C THR A 16 -16.88 14.97 5.43
N ASN A 17 -16.46 14.35 6.54
CA ASN A 17 -15.08 14.46 7.01
C ASN A 17 -14.17 13.62 6.09
N ILE A 18 -13.83 14.15 4.91
CA ILE A 18 -12.94 13.48 3.97
C ILE A 18 -11.52 13.57 4.52
N MET A 19 -10.96 12.43 4.86
CA MET A 19 -9.56 12.34 5.27
C MET A 19 -8.69 12.29 4.03
N ILE A 20 -7.79 13.27 3.90
CA ILE A 20 -6.81 13.32 2.83
C ILE A 20 -5.48 12.77 3.35
N PHE A 21 -4.96 11.75 2.68
CA PHE A 21 -3.67 11.16 2.98
C PHE A 21 -2.67 11.49 1.89
N GLN A 22 -1.46 11.81 2.27
CA GLN A 22 -0.36 11.92 1.33
C GLN A 22 0.67 10.82 1.60
N GLY A 23 1.40 10.47 0.57
CA GLY A 23 2.44 9.48 0.63
C GLY A 23 3.42 9.61 -0.53
N GLY A 24 4.43 8.77 -0.53
CA GLY A 24 5.43 8.80 -1.58
C GLY A 24 6.62 7.89 -1.31
N CYS A 25 7.67 8.09 -2.08
CA CYS A 25 8.90 7.33 -1.98
C CYS A 25 9.88 7.95 -0.96
N LEU A 26 10.84 7.16 -0.51
CA LEU A 26 11.87 7.58 0.46
C LEU A 26 12.64 8.83 0.04
N CYS A 27 12.98 8.99 -1.25
CA CYS A 27 13.70 10.17 -1.72
C CYS A 27 12.80 11.40 -1.94
N GLY A 28 11.48 11.28 -1.76
CA GLY A 28 10.52 12.36 -1.89
C GLY A 28 10.18 12.77 -3.34
N ALA A 29 10.83 12.19 -4.35
CA ALA A 29 10.62 12.56 -5.75
C ALA A 29 9.22 12.17 -6.26
N ILE A 30 8.72 10.96 -5.88
CA ILE A 30 7.37 10.54 -6.19
C ILE A 30 6.47 10.88 -5.02
N ARG A 31 5.38 11.58 -5.31
CA ARG A 31 4.35 11.95 -4.34
C ARG A 31 2.97 11.63 -4.89
N TYR A 32 2.07 11.21 -4.01
CA TYR A 32 0.67 10.98 -4.33
C TYR A 32 -0.24 11.45 -3.20
N GLU A 33 -1.53 11.54 -3.51
CA GLU A 33 -2.58 11.89 -2.56
C GLU A 33 -3.78 10.98 -2.74
N ILE A 34 -4.45 10.70 -1.63
CA ILE A 34 -5.66 9.88 -1.55
C ILE A 34 -6.69 10.70 -0.77
N ASP A 35 -7.85 10.96 -1.37
CA ASP A 35 -8.95 11.73 -0.79
C ASP A 35 -10.19 10.85 -0.52
N GLY A 36 -9.98 9.62 -0.12
CA GLY A 36 -11.04 8.65 0.16
C GLY A 36 -10.60 7.52 1.09
N PRO A 37 -11.49 6.56 1.36
CA PRO A 37 -11.23 5.49 2.30
C PRO A 37 -10.22 4.48 1.76
N LEU A 38 -9.40 3.95 2.67
CA LEU A 38 -8.64 2.73 2.46
C LEU A 38 -9.47 1.54 2.92
N THR A 39 -9.61 0.55 2.08
CA THR A 39 -10.38 -0.68 2.34
C THR A 39 -9.52 -1.92 2.19
N ASP A 40 -10.03 -3.08 2.58
CA ASP A 40 -9.36 -4.38 2.44
C ASP A 40 -7.90 -4.36 2.94
N VAL A 41 -7.65 -3.68 4.05
CA VAL A 41 -6.30 -3.56 4.60
C VAL A 41 -5.85 -4.91 5.15
N ASN A 42 -4.73 -5.42 4.63
CA ASN A 42 -4.25 -6.75 4.97
C ASN A 42 -2.72 -6.85 5.00
N ASN A 43 -2.23 -7.88 5.68
CA ASN A 43 -0.84 -8.29 5.70
C ASN A 43 -0.64 -9.49 4.76
N CYS A 44 0.02 -9.29 3.62
CA CYS A 44 0.27 -10.33 2.62
C CYS A 44 1.61 -11.03 2.86
N HIS A 45 1.56 -12.33 3.16
CA HIS A 45 2.74 -13.18 3.44
C HIS A 45 3.26 -13.95 2.22
N CYS A 46 2.72 -13.73 1.01
CA CYS A 46 3.16 -14.47 -0.16
C CYS A 46 4.66 -14.26 -0.44
N SER A 47 5.29 -15.27 -1.04
CA SER A 47 6.74 -15.24 -1.31
C SER A 47 7.16 -14.09 -2.22
N MET A 48 6.29 -13.64 -3.11
CA MET A 48 6.55 -12.52 -4.00
C MET A 48 6.58 -11.19 -3.24
N CYS A 49 5.54 -10.91 -2.44
CA CYS A 49 5.48 -9.70 -1.60
C CYS A 49 6.66 -9.64 -0.63
N ARG A 50 6.98 -10.76 0.03
CA ARG A 50 8.14 -10.83 0.94
C ARG A 50 9.45 -10.47 0.25
N ARG A 51 9.69 -11.00 -0.96
CA ARG A 51 10.92 -10.73 -1.73
C ARG A 51 10.97 -9.30 -2.24
N PHE A 52 9.85 -8.80 -2.73
CA PHE A 52 9.78 -7.45 -3.28
C PHE A 52 10.00 -6.38 -2.18
N HIS A 53 9.46 -6.60 -0.98
CA HIS A 53 9.59 -5.66 0.13
C HIS A 53 10.80 -5.93 1.03
N GLY A 54 11.49 -7.07 0.89
CA GLY A 54 12.56 -7.47 1.80
C GLY A 54 12.10 -7.63 3.25
N ALA A 55 10.86 -8.09 3.47
CA ALA A 55 10.20 -8.13 4.78
C ALA A 55 9.45 -9.45 5.01
N ALA A 56 8.98 -9.68 6.23
CA ALA A 56 8.17 -10.86 6.58
C ALA A 56 6.82 -10.88 5.85
N PHE A 57 6.27 -9.72 5.56
CA PHE A 57 5.02 -9.50 4.82
C PHE A 57 4.99 -8.07 4.26
N ALA A 58 4.01 -7.79 3.42
CA ALA A 58 3.71 -6.44 2.98
C ALA A 58 2.30 -6.07 3.45
N THR A 59 2.12 -4.83 3.94
CA THR A 59 0.81 -4.32 4.32
C THR A 59 0.27 -3.46 3.20
N TYR A 60 -0.91 -3.82 2.69
CA TYR A 60 -1.60 -3.10 1.62
C TYR A 60 -2.94 -2.56 2.09
N GLY A 61 -3.34 -1.45 1.50
CA GLY A 61 -4.70 -0.92 1.56
C GLY A 61 -5.21 -0.64 0.16
N LYS A 62 -6.43 -1.08 -0.13
CA LYS A 62 -7.09 -0.87 -1.42
C LYS A 62 -7.66 0.53 -1.53
N ILE A 63 -7.59 1.12 -2.71
CA ILE A 63 -8.05 2.47 -3.01
C ILE A 63 -9.04 2.45 -4.16
N GLY A 64 -10.16 3.17 -4.03
CA GLY A 64 -11.01 3.50 -5.16
C GLY A 64 -10.27 4.36 -6.18
N ALA A 65 -10.56 4.09 -7.44
CA ALA A 65 -9.87 4.74 -8.55
C ALA A 65 -9.98 6.26 -8.56
N GLU A 66 -11.13 6.75 -8.16
CA GLU A 66 -11.55 8.14 -8.10
C GLU A 66 -10.85 8.92 -6.99
N TYR A 67 -10.31 8.22 -5.98
CA TYR A 67 -9.69 8.82 -4.80
C TYR A 67 -8.17 8.97 -4.89
N PHE A 68 -7.56 8.51 -5.98
CA PHE A 68 -6.10 8.52 -6.11
C PHE A 68 -5.62 9.53 -7.15
N ARG A 69 -4.59 10.31 -6.80
CA ARG A 69 -3.88 11.18 -7.75
C ARG A 69 -2.38 11.26 -7.49
N TRP A 70 -1.61 11.27 -8.56
CA TRP A 70 -0.19 11.62 -8.50
C TRP A 70 -0.03 13.12 -8.28
N LEU A 71 0.90 13.51 -7.41
CA LEU A 71 1.28 14.90 -7.19
C LEU A 71 2.57 15.26 -7.91
N SER A 72 3.55 14.35 -7.96
CA SER A 72 4.82 14.54 -8.65
C SER A 72 5.52 13.22 -8.98
N GLY A 73 6.51 13.29 -9.88
CA GLY A 73 7.50 12.26 -10.12
C GLY A 73 7.01 10.96 -10.75
N VAL A 74 5.88 10.97 -11.44
CA VAL A 74 5.32 9.78 -12.08
C VAL A 74 6.26 9.20 -13.16
N ASP A 75 7.12 10.03 -13.74
CA ASP A 75 8.18 9.64 -14.68
C ASP A 75 9.27 8.75 -14.04
N LEU A 76 9.42 8.82 -12.72
CA LEU A 76 10.32 7.96 -11.94
C LEU A 76 9.64 6.67 -11.47
N LEU A 77 8.35 6.48 -11.76
CA LEU A 77 7.65 5.25 -11.43
C LEU A 77 8.12 4.12 -12.33
N ALA A 78 8.55 3.03 -11.74
CA ALA A 78 8.83 1.78 -12.42
C ALA A 78 7.83 0.72 -11.96
N VAL A 79 7.54 -0.24 -12.84
CA VAL A 79 6.65 -1.37 -12.54
C VAL A 79 7.41 -2.65 -12.86
N TYR A 80 7.42 -3.58 -11.92
CA TYR A 80 7.85 -4.94 -12.15
C TYR A 80 6.62 -5.85 -12.27
N GLU A 81 6.37 -6.37 -13.45
CA GLU A 81 5.27 -7.29 -13.72
C GLU A 81 5.77 -8.74 -13.70
N THR A 82 5.04 -9.60 -13.01
CA THR A 82 5.26 -11.06 -13.01
C THR A 82 4.38 -11.78 -14.00
N SER A 83 3.25 -11.17 -14.36
CA SER A 83 2.33 -11.58 -15.42
C SER A 83 1.48 -10.36 -15.83
N PRO A 84 0.80 -10.39 -16.98
CA PRO A 84 0.00 -9.25 -17.44
C PRO A 84 -0.97 -8.74 -16.36
N GLY A 85 -0.84 -7.46 -16.01
CA GLY A 85 -1.64 -6.80 -14.98
C GLY A 85 -1.31 -7.16 -13.53
N VAL A 86 -0.28 -7.97 -13.29
CA VAL A 86 0.16 -8.40 -11.96
C VAL A 86 1.57 -7.90 -11.69
N GLY A 87 1.72 -6.93 -10.83
CA GLY A 87 3.03 -6.34 -10.57
C GLY A 87 3.07 -5.42 -9.36
N TRP A 88 4.19 -4.77 -9.20
CA TRP A 88 4.46 -3.81 -8.15
C TRP A 88 5.06 -2.54 -8.72
N ALA A 89 4.56 -1.42 -8.25
CA ALA A 89 5.10 -0.11 -8.56
C ALA A 89 6.11 0.33 -7.52
N PHE A 90 7.22 0.88 -7.98
CA PHE A 90 8.30 1.37 -7.12
C PHE A 90 9.00 2.59 -7.74
N CYS A 91 9.69 3.34 -6.92
CA CYS A 91 10.52 4.45 -7.37
C CYS A 91 11.84 3.92 -7.95
N ARG A 92 12.15 4.21 -9.22
CA ARG A 92 13.43 3.78 -9.83
C ARG A 92 14.66 4.45 -9.24
N ASN A 93 14.49 5.59 -8.56
CA ASN A 93 15.59 6.35 -7.97
C ASN A 93 16.02 5.80 -6.60
N CYS A 94 15.07 5.39 -5.74
CA CYS A 94 15.39 4.95 -4.38
C CYS A 94 14.89 3.54 -4.03
N GLY A 95 14.20 2.85 -4.93
CA GLY A 95 13.69 1.50 -4.72
C GLY A 95 12.45 1.39 -3.84
N SER A 96 11.90 2.49 -3.32
CA SER A 96 10.72 2.44 -2.45
C SER A 96 9.54 1.80 -3.15
N SER A 97 8.98 0.77 -2.54
CA SER A 97 7.70 0.17 -2.96
C SER A 97 6.56 1.14 -2.69
N LEU A 98 5.66 1.31 -3.65
CA LEU A 98 4.52 2.23 -3.57
C LEU A 98 3.17 1.51 -3.56
N GLY A 99 3.05 0.39 -4.26
CA GLY A 99 1.80 -0.35 -4.31
C GLY A 99 1.61 -1.19 -5.56
N VAL A 100 0.37 -1.54 -5.85
CA VAL A 100 -0.04 -2.34 -7.01
C VAL A 100 -0.54 -1.42 -8.11
N PRO A 101 0.09 -1.42 -9.30
CA PRO A 101 -0.31 -0.55 -10.38
C PRO A 101 -1.59 -1.05 -11.06
N MET A 102 -2.43 -0.10 -11.48
CA MET A 102 -3.61 -0.35 -12.31
C MET A 102 -3.93 0.86 -13.18
N ARG A 103 -3.85 0.71 -14.50
CA ARG A 103 -4.27 1.73 -15.48
C ARG A 103 -3.73 3.14 -15.17
N GLY A 104 -2.41 3.26 -14.96
CA GLY A 104 -1.73 4.55 -14.73
C GLY A 104 -1.81 5.12 -13.31
N ARG A 105 -2.43 4.40 -12.37
CA ARG A 105 -2.50 4.73 -10.95
C ARG A 105 -2.21 3.51 -10.08
N LEU A 106 -2.34 3.65 -8.75
CA LEU A 106 -2.30 2.52 -7.82
C LEU A 106 -3.73 2.10 -7.46
N SER A 107 -4.00 0.79 -7.44
CA SER A 107 -5.23 0.19 -6.92
C SER A 107 -5.10 -0.20 -5.45
N GLU A 108 -3.88 -0.47 -5.03
CA GLU A 108 -3.51 -0.72 -3.65
C GLU A 108 -2.24 0.06 -3.33
N ILE A 109 -2.16 0.64 -2.16
CA ILE A 109 -0.93 1.27 -1.67
C ILE A 109 -0.24 0.38 -0.65
N THR A 110 1.07 0.47 -0.60
CA THR A 110 1.84 -0.02 0.54
C THR A 110 1.66 0.95 1.70
N LEU A 111 1.07 0.53 2.81
CA LEU A 111 0.75 1.44 3.93
C LEU A 111 1.98 2.17 4.46
N GLY A 112 3.14 1.52 4.44
CA GLY A 112 4.41 2.14 4.86
C GLY A 112 4.89 3.30 3.99
N SER A 113 4.26 3.56 2.84
CA SER A 113 4.56 4.71 1.99
C SER A 113 3.71 5.95 2.29
N LEU A 114 2.77 5.86 3.25
CA LEU A 114 2.01 7.01 3.74
C LEU A 114 2.83 7.85 4.71
N ASP A 115 2.65 9.16 4.68
CA ASP A 115 3.34 10.09 5.56
C ASP A 115 2.78 10.10 6.99
N ALA A 116 1.49 9.78 7.14
CA ALA A 116 0.78 9.84 8.41
C ALA A 116 -0.07 8.59 8.65
N ASP A 117 -0.50 8.37 9.88
CA ASP A 117 -1.41 7.29 10.25
C ASP A 117 -2.75 7.45 9.52
N PRO A 118 -3.15 6.48 8.69
CA PRO A 118 -4.41 6.53 7.96
C PRO A 118 -5.64 6.23 8.84
N GLY A 119 -5.47 5.96 10.12
CA GLY A 119 -6.57 5.60 11.02
C GLY A 119 -7.17 4.21 10.81
N VAL A 120 -6.67 3.46 9.82
CA VAL A 120 -7.06 2.06 9.55
C VAL A 120 -5.96 1.10 9.99
N ARG A 121 -6.33 -0.14 10.22
CA ARG A 121 -5.40 -1.21 10.62
C ARG A 121 -5.62 -2.44 9.74
N PRO A 122 -4.61 -3.29 9.55
CA PRO A 122 -4.81 -4.59 8.91
C PRO A 122 -5.88 -5.38 9.65
N ALA A 123 -6.80 -5.97 8.89
CA ALA A 123 -7.90 -6.78 9.41
C ALA A 123 -7.62 -8.29 9.36
N GLU A 124 -6.58 -8.70 8.62
CA GLU A 124 -6.28 -10.10 8.36
C GLU A 124 -4.87 -10.32 7.86
N HIS A 125 -4.42 -11.57 7.91
CA HIS A 125 -3.24 -12.08 7.23
C HIS A 125 -3.65 -12.97 6.07
N ILE A 126 -3.10 -12.71 4.88
CA ILE A 126 -3.36 -13.51 3.68
C ILE A 126 -2.07 -14.21 3.22
N PHE A 127 -2.22 -15.35 2.52
CA PHE A 127 -1.12 -16.18 2.03
C PHE A 127 -0.19 -16.67 3.14
N VAL A 128 -0.73 -17.00 4.32
CA VAL A 128 0.09 -17.51 5.44
C VAL A 128 0.66 -18.88 5.16
N GLY A 129 0.09 -19.65 4.23
CA GLY A 129 0.64 -20.92 3.76
C GLY A 129 2.06 -20.80 3.16
N SER A 130 2.44 -19.59 2.71
CA SER A 130 3.79 -19.28 2.21
C SER A 130 4.58 -18.30 3.10
N LYS A 131 4.13 -18.13 4.34
CA LYS A 131 4.79 -17.28 5.36
C LYS A 131 6.27 -17.66 5.54
N ALA A 132 7.11 -16.68 5.82
CA ALA A 132 8.50 -16.93 6.18
C ALA A 132 8.60 -17.81 7.44
N ALA A 133 9.41 -18.86 7.39
CA ALA A 133 9.55 -19.79 8.51
C ALA A 133 10.11 -19.14 9.78
N TRP A 134 10.96 -18.11 9.61
CA TRP A 134 11.57 -17.37 10.71
C TRP A 134 10.67 -16.30 11.33
N PHE A 135 9.46 -16.05 10.77
CA PHE A 135 8.52 -15.05 11.29
C PHE A 135 7.36 -15.73 12.01
N GLU A 136 7.01 -15.25 13.19
CA GLU A 136 5.85 -15.67 13.95
C GLU A 136 4.78 -14.59 13.98
N ILE A 137 3.53 -14.96 13.66
CA ILE A 137 2.37 -14.08 13.80
C ILE A 137 1.88 -14.19 15.24
N THR A 138 1.96 -13.10 15.98
CA THR A 138 1.65 -13.08 17.43
C THR A 138 0.31 -12.45 17.76
N ASP A 139 -0.34 -11.81 16.78
CA ASP A 139 -1.68 -11.24 16.93
C ASP A 139 -2.79 -12.29 16.70
N THR A 140 -4.04 -11.87 16.88
CA THR A 140 -5.24 -12.72 16.77
C THR A 140 -6.04 -12.47 15.49
N LEU A 141 -5.48 -11.74 14.52
CA LEU A 141 -6.17 -11.47 13.26
C LEU A 141 -6.46 -12.77 12.49
N PRO A 142 -7.54 -12.82 11.72
CA PRO A 142 -7.83 -13.94 10.82
C PRO A 142 -6.63 -14.26 9.91
N ARG A 143 -6.40 -15.55 9.69
CA ARG A 143 -5.26 -16.07 8.90
C ARG A 143 -5.79 -16.94 7.77
N HIS A 144 -5.42 -16.63 6.54
CA HIS A 144 -5.84 -17.34 5.34
C HIS A 144 -4.62 -17.89 4.60
N ASP A 145 -4.61 -19.19 4.29
CA ASP A 145 -3.51 -19.84 3.57
C ASP A 145 -3.31 -19.30 2.16
N ALA A 146 -4.37 -18.77 1.54
CA ALA A 146 -4.40 -18.09 0.25
C ALA A 146 -5.26 -16.83 0.34
N TRP A 147 -6.07 -16.52 -0.69
CA TRP A 147 -7.10 -15.50 -0.60
C TRP A 147 -8.21 -15.89 0.37
N PRO A 148 -8.81 -14.95 1.10
CA PRO A 148 -10.03 -15.20 1.87
C PRO A 148 -11.16 -15.73 0.98
N PRO A 149 -12.10 -16.53 1.54
CA PRO A 149 -13.25 -17.00 0.78
C PRO A 149 -14.02 -15.86 0.09
N GLY A 150 -14.33 -16.06 -1.20
CA GLY A 150 -15.06 -15.06 -2.01
C GLY A 150 -14.23 -13.88 -2.52
N ARG A 151 -12.92 -13.82 -2.20
CA ARG A 151 -12.02 -12.79 -2.72
C ARG A 151 -10.99 -13.40 -3.67
N THR A 152 -10.81 -12.75 -4.81
CA THR A 152 -9.76 -13.04 -5.79
C THR A 152 -9.03 -11.73 -6.10
N ARG A 153 -7.93 -11.84 -6.82
CA ARG A 153 -7.17 -10.67 -7.27
C ARG A 153 -7.95 -9.88 -8.32
#